data_ed6af9b83d91291686e1a276bc501fcb
#
_entry.id   ed6af9b83d91291686e1a276bc501fcb
#
_cell.length_a   1.000
_cell.length_b   1.000
_cell.length_c   1.000
_cell.angle_alpha   90.00
_cell.angle_beta   90.00
_cell.angle_gamma   90.00
#
_symmetry.space_group_name_H-M   'P 1'
#
loop_
_entity.id
_entity.type
_entity.pdbx_description
1 polymer ?
#
loop_
_entity_poly.entity_id
_entity_poly.type
_entity_poly.pdbx_seq_one_letter_code
_entity_poly.pdbx_strand_id
1 'polypeptide(L)'
;MVIKMQRILSHMRKAIEEYKMIDEGDKIAICLSGGKDSITMLKAFKNLQIFYPKKFDIIAVSVNPGFDFFDIDFLKNVCDEVDIPFFVENSNAKEIVFDIRKEKNPCSLCANLRRGVINSIAIREGCNKIALGHNQDDVLETFLLNFLYTGNIGTFSPK
;
A
#
# COMPACT_ATOMS: atom_id res chain seq x y z
N MET A 1 6.02 -18.49 13.18
CA MET A 1 5.94 -17.22 12.42
C MET A 1 7.14 -17.02 11.49
N VAL A 2 8.36 -17.38 11.86
CA VAL A 2 9.61 -17.21 11.09
C VAL A 2 9.57 -17.86 9.68
N ILE A 3 9.13 -19.11 9.57
CA ILE A 3 9.11 -19.86 8.29
C ILE A 3 8.18 -19.19 7.24
N LYS A 4 7.05 -18.63 7.66
CA LYS A 4 6.13 -17.94 6.74
C LYS A 4 6.74 -16.65 6.19
N MET A 5 7.47 -15.89 7.02
CA MET A 5 8.13 -14.66 6.59
C MET A 5 9.25 -14.94 5.59
N GLN A 6 10.07 -15.96 5.79
CA GLN A 6 11.13 -16.35 4.85
C GLN A 6 10.59 -16.69 3.46
N ARG A 7 9.44 -17.38 3.40
CA ARG A 7 8.81 -17.68 2.12
C ARG A 7 8.32 -16.41 1.40
N ILE A 8 7.71 -15.49 2.13
CA ILE A 8 7.28 -14.19 1.58
C ILE A 8 8.49 -13.42 1.04
N LEU A 9 9.57 -13.32 1.83
CA LEU A 9 10.80 -12.63 1.44
C LEU A 9 11.43 -13.24 0.19
N SER A 10 11.43 -14.56 0.05
CA SER A 10 11.95 -15.26 -1.14
C SER A 10 11.17 -14.88 -2.41
N HIS A 11 9.83 -14.90 -2.35
CA HIS A 11 8.99 -14.51 -3.49
C HIS A 11 9.11 -13.02 -3.81
N MET A 12 9.11 -12.18 -2.78
CA MET A 12 9.25 -10.74 -2.91
C MET A 12 10.60 -10.37 -3.55
N ARG A 13 11.70 -10.95 -3.07
CA ARG A 13 13.03 -10.75 -3.65
C ARG A 13 13.08 -11.16 -5.12
N LYS A 14 12.55 -12.35 -5.45
CA LYS A 14 12.50 -12.83 -6.84
C LYS A 14 11.78 -11.84 -7.75
N ALA A 15 10.61 -11.36 -7.34
CA ALA A 15 9.85 -10.37 -8.11
C ALA A 15 10.61 -9.04 -8.25
N ILE A 16 11.18 -8.53 -7.17
CA ILE A 16 11.97 -7.28 -7.19
C ILE A 16 13.15 -7.38 -8.14
N GLU A 17 13.88 -8.51 -8.15
CA GLU A 17 15.02 -8.74 -9.04
C GLU A 17 14.57 -8.90 -10.50
N GLU A 18 13.55 -9.72 -10.76
CA GLU A 18 13.02 -10.00 -12.09
C GLU A 18 12.50 -8.73 -12.78
N TYR A 19 11.74 -7.91 -12.04
CA TYR A 19 11.13 -6.69 -12.57
C TYR A 19 11.94 -5.43 -12.30
N LYS A 20 13.14 -5.54 -11.71
CA LYS A 20 14.04 -4.41 -11.38
C LYS A 20 13.30 -3.30 -10.63
N MET A 21 12.57 -3.69 -9.56
CA MET A 21 11.68 -2.78 -8.85
C MET A 21 12.40 -1.84 -7.89
N ILE A 22 13.62 -2.19 -7.43
CA ILE A 22 14.38 -1.39 -6.47
C ILE A 22 15.77 -1.10 -7.04
N ASP A 23 16.14 0.17 -7.03
CA ASP A 23 17.46 0.67 -7.40
C ASP A 23 18.22 1.21 -6.18
N GLU A 24 19.54 1.40 -6.36
CA GLU A 24 20.37 1.98 -5.31
C GLU A 24 19.91 3.40 -4.98
N GLY A 25 19.72 3.68 -3.70
CA GLY A 25 19.28 4.99 -3.21
C GLY A 25 17.78 5.28 -3.34
N ASP A 26 16.96 4.30 -3.70
CA ASP A 26 15.51 4.49 -3.70
C ASP A 26 14.97 4.82 -2.31
N LYS A 27 13.94 5.66 -2.27
CA LYS A 27 13.11 5.89 -1.10
C LYS A 27 11.68 5.51 -1.39
N ILE A 28 11.16 4.50 -0.69
CA ILE A 28 9.90 3.83 -0.99
C ILE A 28 8.86 4.16 0.08
N ALA A 29 7.72 4.70 -0.34
CA ALA A 29 6.56 4.90 0.51
C ALA A 29 5.71 3.62 0.56
N ILE A 30 5.62 2.98 1.72
CA ILE A 30 4.82 1.77 1.93
C ILE A 30 3.44 2.16 2.45
N CYS A 31 2.40 1.86 1.67
CA CYS A 31 1.03 2.23 2.02
C CYS A 31 0.43 1.26 3.03
N LEU A 32 0.02 1.78 4.18
CA LEU A 32 -0.68 1.03 5.21
C LEU A 32 -2.18 1.30 5.16
N SER A 33 -2.95 0.24 4.97
CA SER A 33 -4.42 0.27 5.00
C SER A 33 -5.02 -0.22 6.32
N GLY A 34 -4.17 -0.71 7.25
CA GLY A 34 -4.60 -1.39 8.46
C GLY A 34 -4.86 -2.90 8.27
N GLY A 35 -4.90 -3.37 7.03
CA GLY A 35 -5.09 -4.79 6.72
C GLY A 35 -3.79 -5.61 6.88
N LYS A 36 -3.97 -6.91 7.11
CA LYS A 36 -2.87 -7.89 7.32
C LYS A 36 -1.80 -7.85 6.21
N ASP A 37 -2.20 -7.61 4.97
CA ASP A 37 -1.31 -7.67 3.81
C ASP A 37 -0.37 -6.45 3.76
N SER A 38 -0.90 -5.25 4.03
CA SER A 38 -0.09 -4.03 4.12
C SER A 38 0.91 -4.06 5.27
N ILE A 39 0.52 -4.60 6.43
CA ILE A 39 1.40 -4.76 7.59
C ILE A 39 2.47 -5.83 7.30
N THR A 40 2.08 -6.94 6.65
CA THR A 40 3.03 -7.97 6.25
C THR A 40 4.05 -7.42 5.25
N MET A 41 3.61 -6.62 4.29
CA MET A 41 4.48 -5.94 3.33
C MET A 41 5.47 -5.01 4.03
N LEU A 42 5.02 -4.19 4.99
CA LEU A 42 5.89 -3.32 5.78
C LEU A 42 7.02 -4.11 6.46
N LYS A 43 6.65 -5.17 7.19
CA LYS A 43 7.61 -6.05 7.88
C LYS A 43 8.53 -6.77 6.90
N ALA A 44 8.04 -7.15 5.72
CA ALA A 44 8.85 -7.77 4.68
C ALA A 44 9.88 -6.80 4.09
N PHE A 45 9.51 -5.55 3.80
CA PHE A 45 10.44 -4.52 3.32
C PHE A 45 11.52 -4.20 4.36
N LYS A 46 11.16 -4.08 5.63
CA LYS A 46 12.15 -3.87 6.72
C LYS A 46 13.16 -5.01 6.79
N ASN A 47 12.68 -6.26 6.71
CA ASN A 47 13.59 -7.42 6.68
C ASN A 47 14.44 -7.44 5.41
N LEU A 48 13.87 -7.05 4.25
CA LEU A 48 14.60 -7.02 3.00
C LEU A 48 15.79 -6.05 3.05
N GLN A 49 15.67 -4.88 3.70
CA GLN A 49 16.76 -3.93 3.87
C GLN A 49 18.02 -4.55 4.50
N ILE A 50 17.88 -5.60 5.31
CA ILE A 50 19.00 -6.22 6.04
C ILE A 50 19.95 -6.97 5.09
N PHE A 51 19.41 -7.64 4.07
CA PHE A 51 20.20 -8.55 3.23
C PHE A 51 20.13 -8.24 1.72
N TYR A 52 19.31 -7.26 1.31
CA TYR A 52 19.24 -6.89 -0.09
C TYR A 52 20.50 -6.14 -0.53
N PRO A 53 21.08 -6.44 -1.71
CA PRO A 53 22.37 -5.88 -2.10
C PRO A 53 22.34 -4.38 -2.37
N LYS A 54 21.20 -3.84 -2.81
CA LYS A 54 21.02 -2.40 -3.03
C LYS A 54 20.49 -1.74 -1.77
N LYS A 55 21.04 -0.57 -1.41
CA LYS A 55 20.54 0.22 -0.28
C LYS A 55 19.37 1.06 -0.72
N PHE A 56 18.32 1.06 0.09
CA PHE A 56 17.10 1.85 -0.12
C PHE A 56 16.50 2.22 1.24
N ASP A 57 15.78 3.32 1.25
CA ASP A 57 15.03 3.79 2.42
C ASP A 57 13.55 3.47 2.30
N ILE A 58 12.89 3.34 3.43
CA ILE A 58 11.45 3.12 3.50
C ILE A 58 10.81 4.06 4.51
N ILE A 59 9.61 4.52 4.17
CA ILE A 59 8.69 5.17 5.09
C ILE A 59 7.33 4.47 5.02
N ALA A 60 6.57 4.55 6.08
CA ALA A 60 5.18 4.09 6.11
C ALA A 60 4.25 5.29 5.90
N VAL A 61 3.27 5.15 5.03
CA VAL A 61 2.28 6.20 4.77
C VAL A 61 0.86 5.63 4.89
N SER A 62 -0.04 6.43 5.44
CA SER A 62 -1.46 6.08 5.51
C SER A 62 -2.34 7.28 5.27
N VAL A 63 -3.56 7.03 4.83
CA VAL A 63 -4.59 8.04 4.66
C VAL A 63 -5.77 7.67 5.52
N ASN A 64 -6.07 8.50 6.51
CA ASN A 64 -7.27 8.35 7.32
C ASN A 64 -8.49 8.81 6.50
N PRO A 65 -9.42 7.91 6.17
CA PRO A 65 -10.59 8.25 5.39
C PRO A 65 -11.70 8.96 6.20
N GLY A 66 -11.49 9.16 7.50
CA GLY A 66 -12.45 9.79 8.42
C GLY A 66 -13.48 8.83 9.01
N PHE A 67 -13.24 7.52 8.96
CA PHE A 67 -14.12 6.54 9.61
C PHE A 67 -13.63 6.19 11.02
N ASP A 68 -14.55 6.01 11.95
CA ASP A 68 -14.26 5.75 13.38
C ASP A 68 -13.53 4.42 13.63
N PHE A 69 -13.64 3.46 12.71
CA PHE A 69 -12.96 2.17 12.79
C PHE A 69 -11.50 2.19 12.30
N PHE A 70 -11.00 3.34 11.84
CA PHE A 70 -9.63 3.44 11.35
C PHE A 70 -8.68 3.77 12.50
N ASP A 71 -7.96 2.76 12.97
CA ASP A 71 -7.08 2.84 14.14
C ASP A 71 -5.67 3.32 13.75
N ILE A 72 -5.44 4.63 13.90
CA ILE A 72 -4.14 5.27 13.60
C ILE A 72 -3.10 4.86 14.64
N ASP A 73 -3.48 4.76 15.91
CA ASP A 73 -2.55 4.44 16.99
C ASP A 73 -2.02 3.02 16.85
N PHE A 74 -2.86 2.08 16.41
CA PHE A 74 -2.42 0.73 16.06
C PHE A 74 -1.35 0.76 14.96
N LEU A 75 -1.58 1.52 13.88
CA LEU A 75 -0.61 1.61 12.78
C LEU A 75 0.70 2.26 13.20
N LYS A 76 0.62 3.29 14.03
CA LYS A 76 1.79 3.95 14.60
C LYS A 76 2.61 2.97 15.43
N ASN A 77 1.98 2.24 16.35
CA ASN A 77 2.64 1.23 17.16
C ASN A 77 3.34 0.16 16.31
N VAL A 78 2.68 -0.31 15.23
CA VAL A 78 3.28 -1.27 14.28
C VAL A 78 4.53 -0.71 13.61
N CYS A 79 4.54 0.58 13.25
CA CYS A 79 5.70 1.23 12.65
C CYS A 79 6.82 1.46 13.66
N ASP A 80 6.49 1.86 14.88
CA ASP A 80 7.44 2.06 15.99
C ASP A 80 8.14 0.73 16.36
N GLU A 81 7.40 -0.40 16.37
CA GLU A 81 7.98 -1.74 16.62
C GLU A 81 9.10 -2.12 15.62
N VAL A 82 9.03 -1.61 14.41
CA VAL A 82 10.00 -1.94 13.34
C VAL A 82 10.92 -0.76 12.99
N ASP A 83 10.85 0.32 13.75
CA ASP A 83 11.66 1.53 13.56
C ASP A 83 11.56 2.05 12.11
N ILE A 84 10.32 2.39 11.69
CA ILE A 84 10.02 2.97 10.37
C ILE A 84 9.24 4.27 10.58
N PRO A 85 9.68 5.40 9.98
CA PRO A 85 8.94 6.66 10.02
C PRO A 85 7.53 6.50 9.48
N PHE A 86 6.52 7.00 10.21
CA PHE A 86 5.12 6.90 9.84
C PHE A 86 4.50 8.28 9.59
N PHE A 87 3.90 8.45 8.43
CA PHE A 87 3.20 9.66 8.00
C PHE A 87 1.74 9.34 7.73
N VAL A 88 0.84 10.12 8.31
CA VAL A 88 -0.59 9.98 8.12
C VAL A 88 -1.22 11.33 7.78
N GLU A 89 -2.11 11.34 6.80
CA GLU A 89 -2.95 12.49 6.49
C GLU A 89 -4.42 12.13 6.55
N ASN A 90 -5.22 13.10 7.01
CA ASN A 90 -6.65 12.97 6.96
C ASN A 90 -7.13 13.34 5.56
N SER A 91 -8.00 12.51 4.99
CA SER A 91 -8.69 12.87 3.77
C SER A 91 -10.16 13.18 4.09
N ASN A 92 -10.70 14.21 3.46
CA ASN A 92 -12.14 14.49 3.53
C ASN A 92 -12.95 13.55 2.61
N ALA A 93 -12.43 12.35 2.35
CA ALA A 93 -13.04 11.42 1.42
C ALA A 93 -14.45 11.01 1.86
N LYS A 94 -14.68 10.79 3.16
CA LYS A 94 -16.00 10.48 3.71
C LYS A 94 -16.98 11.61 3.42
N GLU A 95 -16.63 12.85 3.76
CA GLU A 95 -17.46 14.00 3.55
C GLU A 95 -17.74 14.28 2.06
N ILE A 96 -16.69 14.25 1.23
CA ILE A 96 -16.81 14.51 -0.21
C ILE A 96 -17.69 13.46 -0.90
N VAL A 97 -17.49 12.19 -0.57
CA VAL A 97 -18.12 11.06 -1.26
C VAL A 97 -19.57 10.88 -0.83
N PHE A 98 -19.85 10.97 0.47
CA PHE A 98 -21.16 10.62 1.02
C PHE A 98 -22.05 11.84 1.24
N ASP A 99 -21.50 12.98 1.66
CA ASP A 99 -22.29 14.14 2.04
C ASP A 99 -22.43 15.14 0.88
N ILE A 100 -21.34 15.39 0.14
CA ILE A 100 -21.34 16.44 -0.90
C ILE A 100 -21.78 15.89 -2.26
N ARG A 101 -21.13 14.82 -2.76
CA ARG A 101 -21.36 14.33 -4.13
C ARG A 101 -22.43 13.27 -4.28
N LYS A 102 -22.74 12.51 -3.22
CA LYS A 102 -23.71 11.39 -3.23
C LYS A 102 -23.53 10.48 -4.46
N GLU A 103 -22.27 10.12 -4.73
CA GLU A 103 -21.87 9.41 -5.94
C GLU A 103 -22.50 8.01 -6.03
N LYS A 104 -22.86 7.62 -7.25
CA LYS A 104 -23.35 6.25 -7.53
C LYS A 104 -22.28 5.18 -7.29
N ASN A 105 -20.99 5.52 -7.46
CA ASN A 105 -19.83 4.66 -7.21
C ASN A 105 -18.87 5.30 -6.18
N PRO A 106 -19.24 5.35 -4.90
CA PRO A 106 -18.47 6.02 -3.86
C PRO A 106 -17.05 5.43 -3.70
N CYS A 107 -16.89 4.13 -3.91
CA CYS A 107 -15.61 3.44 -3.74
C CYS A 107 -14.54 3.91 -4.73
N SER A 108 -14.90 4.15 -5.98
CA SER A 108 -13.96 4.61 -7.00
C SER A 108 -13.43 6.01 -6.70
N LEU A 109 -14.30 6.93 -6.32
CA LEU A 109 -13.90 8.29 -5.96
C LEU A 109 -13.04 8.30 -4.70
N CYS A 110 -13.41 7.53 -3.67
CA CYS A 110 -12.64 7.37 -2.44
C CYS A 110 -11.23 6.81 -2.73
N ALA A 111 -11.12 5.81 -3.61
CA ALA A 111 -9.82 5.24 -4.01
C ALA A 111 -8.94 6.27 -4.73
N ASN A 112 -9.50 7.09 -5.62
CA ASN A 112 -8.77 8.12 -6.34
C ASN A 112 -8.31 9.25 -5.42
N LEU A 113 -9.16 9.71 -4.50
CA LEU A 113 -8.79 10.71 -3.50
C LEU A 113 -7.66 10.21 -2.60
N ARG A 114 -7.77 8.96 -2.11
CA ARG A 114 -6.71 8.32 -1.31
C ARG A 114 -5.40 8.25 -2.07
N ARG A 115 -5.43 7.84 -3.35
CA ARG A 115 -4.22 7.78 -4.19
C ARG A 115 -3.58 9.15 -4.35
N GLY A 116 -4.36 10.21 -4.55
CA GLY A 116 -3.87 11.58 -4.63
C GLY A 116 -3.13 12.01 -3.36
N VAL A 117 -3.72 11.73 -2.18
CA VAL A 117 -3.08 12.05 -0.89
C VAL A 117 -1.80 11.25 -0.68
N ILE A 118 -1.80 9.95 -0.98
CA ILE A 118 -0.59 9.10 -0.88
C ILE A 118 0.54 9.66 -1.75
N ASN A 119 0.23 10.02 -3.00
CA ASN A 119 1.22 10.60 -3.91
C ASN A 119 1.78 11.92 -3.36
N SER A 120 0.93 12.78 -2.79
CA SER A 120 1.36 14.06 -2.20
C SER A 120 2.30 13.84 -1.02
N ILE A 121 2.00 12.88 -0.13
CA ILE A 121 2.89 12.53 0.97
C ILE A 121 4.22 11.99 0.44
N ALA A 122 4.17 11.05 -0.51
CA ALA A 122 5.38 10.44 -1.07
C ALA A 122 6.31 11.49 -1.71
N ILE A 123 5.76 12.41 -2.48
CA ILE A 123 6.54 13.50 -3.10
C ILE A 123 7.14 14.43 -2.03
N ARG A 124 6.34 14.85 -1.05
CA ARG A 124 6.80 15.73 0.04
C ARG A 124 7.94 15.11 0.84
N GLU A 125 7.84 13.82 1.11
CA GLU A 125 8.86 13.08 1.86
C GLU A 125 10.03 12.61 0.97
N GLY A 126 10.08 12.98 -0.30
CA GLY A 126 11.16 12.66 -1.23
C GLY A 126 11.19 11.19 -1.66
N CYS A 127 10.07 10.50 -1.63
CA CYS A 127 9.97 9.14 -2.15
C CYS A 127 9.84 9.15 -3.66
N ASN A 128 10.53 8.23 -4.32
CA ASN A 128 10.48 8.01 -5.76
C ASN A 128 9.68 6.75 -6.15
N LYS A 129 9.28 5.95 -5.16
CA LYS A 129 8.47 4.74 -5.37
C LYS A 129 7.39 4.61 -4.30
N ILE A 130 6.28 3.98 -4.66
CA ILE A 130 5.16 3.68 -3.77
C ILE A 130 4.89 2.17 -3.84
N ALA A 131 4.78 1.52 -2.68
CA ALA A 131 4.42 0.13 -2.57
C ALA A 131 3.00 -0.02 -2.01
N LEU A 132 2.18 -0.81 -2.68
CA LEU A 132 0.80 -1.14 -2.31
C LEU A 132 0.70 -2.62 -1.96
N GLY A 133 -0.04 -2.96 -0.92
CA GLY A 133 -0.19 -4.32 -0.40
C GLY A 133 -1.18 -5.20 -1.17
N HIS A 134 -1.29 -5.02 -2.49
CA HIS A 134 -2.09 -5.89 -3.34
C HIS A 134 -1.37 -7.24 -3.55
N ASN A 135 -2.14 -8.30 -3.64
CA ASN A 135 -1.66 -9.64 -3.87
C ASN A 135 -2.35 -10.31 -5.07
N GLN A 136 -1.98 -11.55 -5.38
CA GLN A 136 -2.52 -12.29 -6.53
C GLN A 136 -4.03 -12.52 -6.42
N ASP A 137 -4.55 -12.72 -5.21
CA ASP A 137 -5.98 -12.95 -5.00
C ASP A 137 -6.78 -11.69 -5.35
N ASP A 138 -6.28 -10.49 -5.01
CA ASP A 138 -6.90 -9.21 -5.39
C ASP A 138 -7.01 -9.07 -6.91
N VAL A 139 -5.99 -9.52 -7.65
CA VAL A 139 -5.98 -9.52 -9.13
C VAL A 139 -7.06 -10.44 -9.67
N LEU A 140 -7.14 -11.66 -9.14
CA LEU A 140 -8.13 -12.66 -9.55
C LEU A 140 -9.56 -12.23 -9.20
N GLU A 141 -9.78 -11.70 -8.01
CA GLU A 141 -11.07 -11.17 -7.58
C GLU A 141 -11.52 -10.02 -8.50
N THR A 142 -10.63 -9.09 -8.79
CA THR A 142 -10.93 -7.97 -9.69
C THR A 142 -11.26 -8.45 -11.10
N PHE A 143 -10.51 -9.43 -11.62
CA PHE A 143 -10.79 -10.05 -12.92
C PHE A 143 -12.18 -10.70 -12.94
N LEU A 144 -12.50 -11.52 -11.93
CA LEU A 144 -13.79 -12.21 -11.85
C LEU A 144 -14.95 -11.23 -11.71
N LEU A 145 -14.82 -10.19 -10.88
CA LEU A 145 -15.82 -9.15 -10.72
C LEU A 145 -16.06 -8.41 -12.05
N ASN A 146 -15.01 -7.99 -12.75
CA ASN A 146 -15.15 -7.34 -14.04
C ASN A 146 -15.83 -8.26 -15.06
N PHE A 147 -15.40 -9.51 -15.14
CA PHE A 147 -15.97 -10.48 -16.08
C PHE A 147 -17.45 -10.75 -15.81
N LEU A 148 -17.82 -11.00 -14.55
CA LEU A 148 -19.19 -11.38 -14.18
C LEU A 148 -20.18 -10.22 -14.19
N TYR A 149 -19.76 -9.02 -13.76
CA TYR A 149 -20.68 -7.90 -13.58
C TYR A 149 -20.67 -6.89 -14.74
N THR A 150 -19.55 -6.75 -15.43
CA THR A 150 -19.42 -5.75 -16.51
C THR A 150 -19.17 -6.36 -17.88
N GLY A 151 -18.94 -7.67 -17.97
CA GLY A 151 -18.58 -8.36 -19.21
C GLY A 151 -17.20 -7.97 -19.76
N ASN A 152 -16.40 -7.24 -18.98
CA ASN A 152 -15.07 -6.79 -19.39
C ASN A 152 -13.98 -7.77 -18.92
N ILE A 153 -13.06 -8.08 -19.83
CA ILE A 153 -11.85 -8.84 -19.51
C ILE A 153 -10.77 -7.84 -19.10
N GLY A 154 -10.54 -7.69 -17.79
CA GLY A 154 -9.53 -6.75 -17.31
C GLY A 154 -9.34 -6.82 -15.80
N THR A 155 -8.17 -6.35 -15.38
CA THR A 155 -7.80 -6.18 -13.98
C THR A 155 -6.94 -4.93 -13.86
N PHE A 156 -6.50 -4.58 -12.64
CA PHE A 156 -5.53 -3.51 -12.46
C PHE A 156 -4.11 -3.98 -12.83
N SER A 157 -3.28 -3.03 -13.30
CA SER A 157 -1.87 -3.33 -13.55
C SER A 157 -1.12 -3.53 -12.24
N PRO A 158 -0.33 -4.59 -12.10
CA PRO A 158 0.50 -4.82 -10.91
C PRO A 158 1.72 -3.89 -10.84
N LYS A 159 1.94 -3.10 -11.86
CA LYS A 159 3.04 -2.13 -12.04
C LYS A 159 2.49 -0.77 -12.43
#